data_b1c4ab485a9e68004c83c377f35e17bf
#
_entry.id   b1c4ab485a9e68004c83c377f35e17bf
#
_cell.length_a   1.000
_cell.length_b   1.000
_cell.length_c   1.000
_cell.angle_alpha   90.00
_cell.angle_beta   90.00
_cell.angle_gamma   90.00
#
_symmetry.space_group_name_H-M   'P 1'
#
loop_
_entity.id
_entity.type
_entity.pdbx_description
1 polymer ?
#
loop_
_entity_poly.entity_id
_entity_poly.type
_entity_poly.pdbx_seq_one_letter_code
_entity_poly.pdbx_strand_id
1 'polypeptide(L)'
;MGGSEHATGHLLYSRFWQKGMTIYGDDGVKEIELKQLQKTLSLNKATKKVNYVSKEEASQRHANEIGEDFMEFLGYNPLLNSIDVYFKAAFLNPAMVSKLSKDIGMYSYVNEVVYDKPLLDLLDENIKKITFWMLVASGVFILVAVLLINSSIRLSIYSKRLIIKTMQLVGATKRFIRRPFIQTHLLMSCIGAVIAMGGMAVVIFEMQKKFPELKILQNPTEPALVFIGVFLLGMLITLLSTFFATQRYLNLKSEAVN
;
A
#
# COMPACT_ATOMS: atom_id res chain seq x y z
N MET A 1 4.12 -17.19 -34.30
CA MET A 1 4.19 -18.09 -33.13
C MET A 1 4.38 -17.35 -31.81
N GLY A 2 3.88 -16.14 -31.61
CA GLY A 2 4.06 -15.35 -30.38
C GLY A 2 2.79 -15.11 -29.54
N GLY A 3 1.65 -15.65 -29.93
CA GLY A 3 0.36 -15.37 -29.25
C GLY A 3 0.04 -16.27 -28.06
N SER A 4 0.54 -17.49 -28.05
CA SER A 4 0.23 -18.46 -26.99
C SER A 4 1.06 -18.23 -25.72
N GLU A 5 2.31 -17.80 -25.84
CA GLU A 5 3.17 -17.51 -24.66
C GLU A 5 2.69 -16.27 -23.89
N HIS A 6 2.19 -15.24 -24.59
CA HIS A 6 1.61 -14.06 -23.96
C HIS A 6 0.29 -14.38 -23.24
N ALA A 7 -0.57 -15.20 -23.84
CA ALA A 7 -1.83 -15.61 -23.22
C ALA A 7 -1.59 -16.50 -22.00
N THR A 8 -0.62 -17.42 -22.07
CA THR A 8 -0.23 -18.30 -20.96
C THR A 8 0.38 -17.49 -19.81
N GLY A 9 1.24 -16.51 -20.10
CA GLY A 9 1.80 -15.60 -19.10
C GLY A 9 0.73 -14.77 -18.39
N HIS A 10 -0.24 -14.21 -19.11
CA HIS A 10 -1.35 -13.45 -18.52
C HIS A 10 -2.28 -14.32 -17.68
N LEU A 11 -2.57 -15.55 -18.10
CA LEU A 11 -3.37 -16.50 -17.34
C LEU A 11 -2.66 -16.98 -16.07
N LEU A 12 -1.35 -17.24 -16.12
CA LEU A 12 -0.54 -17.56 -14.97
C LEU A 12 -0.48 -16.38 -13.98
N TYR A 13 -0.28 -15.16 -14.45
CA TYR A 13 -0.28 -13.96 -13.62
C TYR A 13 -1.64 -13.70 -12.96
N SER A 14 -2.74 -13.82 -13.70
CA SER A 14 -4.08 -13.60 -13.14
C SER A 14 -4.45 -14.66 -12.09
N ARG A 15 -4.01 -15.91 -12.27
CA ARG A 15 -4.23 -17.00 -11.30
C ARG A 15 -3.38 -16.84 -10.04
N PHE A 16 -2.14 -16.38 -10.17
CA PHE A 16 -1.27 -16.13 -9.02
C PHE A 16 -1.82 -15.07 -8.07
N TRP A 17 -2.33 -13.95 -8.59
CA TRP A 17 -2.99 -12.93 -7.78
C TRP A 17 -4.24 -13.43 -7.06
N GLN A 18 -4.80 -14.55 -7.53
CA GLN A 18 -5.96 -15.19 -6.92
C GLN A 18 -5.56 -16.31 -5.95
N LYS A 19 -4.47 -17.04 -6.20
CA LYS A 19 -4.09 -18.26 -5.49
C LYS A 19 -2.67 -18.15 -4.92
N GLY A 20 -2.55 -17.90 -3.63
CA GLY A 20 -1.25 -17.71 -2.98
C GLY A 20 -0.54 -18.98 -2.55
N MET A 21 -1.28 -20.06 -2.27
CA MET A 21 -0.74 -21.34 -1.79
C MET A 21 -1.71 -22.47 -2.05
N THR A 22 -1.19 -23.64 -2.42
CA THR A 22 -1.97 -24.88 -2.50
C THR A 22 -1.39 -25.89 -1.52
N ILE A 23 -2.25 -26.52 -0.73
CA ILE A 23 -1.90 -27.54 0.23
C ILE A 23 -2.48 -28.85 -0.29
N TYR A 24 -1.64 -29.85 -0.55
CA TYR A 24 -2.04 -31.16 -0.98
C TYR A 24 -2.15 -32.09 0.25
N GLY A 25 -3.30 -32.76 0.40
CA GLY A 25 -3.48 -33.81 1.39
C GLY A 25 -2.73 -35.08 1.00
N ASP A 26 -2.38 -35.91 1.99
CA ASP A 26 -1.77 -37.22 1.75
C ASP A 26 -2.82 -38.21 1.19
N ASP A 27 -2.34 -39.23 0.45
CA ASP A 27 -3.21 -40.26 -0.13
C ASP A 27 -3.82 -41.10 1.00
N GLY A 28 -5.18 -41.07 1.11
CA GLY A 28 -5.90 -41.77 2.19
C GLY A 28 -6.29 -40.90 3.39
N VAL A 29 -5.96 -39.61 3.41
CA VAL A 29 -6.40 -38.66 4.43
C VAL A 29 -7.93 -38.49 4.37
N LYS A 30 -8.57 -38.54 5.53
CA LYS A 30 -10.01 -38.31 5.64
C LYS A 30 -10.32 -36.85 5.29
N GLU A 31 -11.28 -36.66 4.42
CA GLU A 31 -11.79 -35.33 3.99
C GLU A 31 -12.09 -34.40 5.18
N ILE A 32 -12.42 -34.97 6.33
CA ILE A 32 -12.72 -34.25 7.57
C ILE A 32 -11.49 -33.47 8.08
N GLU A 33 -10.29 -34.01 8.01
CA GLU A 33 -9.06 -33.37 8.50
C GLU A 33 -8.69 -32.17 7.64
N LEU A 34 -8.80 -32.30 6.32
CA LEU A 34 -8.59 -31.19 5.38
C LEU A 34 -9.65 -30.10 5.55
N LYS A 35 -10.92 -30.47 5.81
CA LYS A 35 -11.97 -29.49 6.08
C LYS A 35 -11.77 -28.75 7.41
N GLN A 36 -11.21 -29.41 8.43
CA GLN A 36 -10.84 -28.76 9.69
C GLN A 36 -9.68 -27.77 9.46
N LEU A 37 -8.67 -28.14 8.68
CA LEU A 37 -7.59 -27.24 8.30
C LEU A 37 -8.12 -26.05 7.50
N GLN A 38 -9.02 -26.28 6.53
CA GLN A 38 -9.70 -25.21 5.80
C GLN A 38 -10.37 -24.21 6.74
N LYS A 39 -11.12 -24.73 7.75
CA LYS A 39 -11.79 -23.86 8.73
C LYS A 39 -10.79 -23.06 9.56
N THR A 40 -9.70 -23.67 9.99
CA THR A 40 -8.64 -23.00 10.77
C THR A 40 -7.97 -21.90 9.93
N LEU A 41 -7.65 -22.19 8.68
CA LEU A 41 -7.03 -21.22 7.76
C LEU A 41 -8.00 -20.08 7.40
N SER A 42 -9.30 -20.33 7.32
CA SER A 42 -10.29 -19.30 7.05
C SER A 42 -10.43 -18.27 8.17
N LEU A 43 -10.09 -18.65 9.41
CA LEU A 43 -10.07 -17.76 10.58
C LEU A 43 -8.81 -16.90 10.66
N ASN A 44 -7.79 -17.19 9.87
CA ASN A 44 -6.55 -16.41 9.86
C ASN A 44 -6.78 -15.03 9.24
N LYS A 45 -6.36 -13.97 9.93
CA LYS A 45 -6.52 -12.57 9.48
C LYS A 45 -5.90 -12.29 8.11
N ALA A 46 -4.85 -13.01 7.74
CA ALA A 46 -4.14 -12.87 6.49
C ALA A 46 -4.87 -13.53 5.31
N THR A 47 -5.81 -14.44 5.57
CA THR A 47 -6.49 -15.19 4.55
C THR A 47 -7.70 -14.41 4.01
N LYS A 48 -7.83 -14.36 2.68
CA LYS A 48 -8.97 -13.76 1.98
C LYS A 48 -10.06 -14.80 1.72
N LYS A 49 -9.66 -15.98 1.27
CA LYS A 49 -10.54 -17.08 0.91
C LYS A 49 -9.78 -18.41 0.99
N VAL A 50 -10.46 -19.47 1.35
CA VAL A 50 -9.93 -20.85 1.36
C VAL A 50 -10.92 -21.74 0.64
N ASN A 51 -10.48 -22.42 -0.40
CA ASN A 51 -11.30 -23.37 -1.15
C ASN A 51 -10.75 -24.78 -0.98
N TYR A 52 -11.59 -25.71 -0.64
CA TYR A 52 -11.29 -27.14 -0.76
C TYR A 52 -11.59 -27.58 -2.19
N VAL A 53 -10.70 -28.35 -2.77
CA VAL A 53 -10.81 -28.92 -4.12
C VAL A 53 -10.62 -30.42 -3.99
N SER A 54 -11.65 -31.20 -4.31
CA SER A 54 -11.54 -32.66 -4.32
C SER A 54 -10.70 -33.13 -5.51
N LYS A 55 -10.16 -34.33 -5.43
CA LYS A 55 -9.37 -34.93 -6.53
C LYS A 55 -10.21 -35.07 -7.82
N GLU A 56 -11.52 -35.29 -7.69
CA GLU A 56 -12.45 -35.36 -8.81
C GLU A 56 -12.61 -33.98 -9.47
N GLU A 57 -12.82 -32.94 -8.67
CA GLU A 57 -12.94 -31.56 -9.17
C GLU A 57 -11.61 -31.08 -9.78
N ALA A 58 -10.48 -31.42 -9.15
CA ALA A 58 -9.15 -31.13 -9.67
C ALA A 58 -8.93 -31.79 -11.03
N SER A 59 -9.32 -33.03 -11.18
CA SER A 59 -9.24 -33.80 -12.42
C SER A 59 -10.07 -33.17 -13.54
N GLN A 60 -11.32 -32.83 -13.29
CA GLN A 60 -12.18 -32.17 -14.27
C GLN A 60 -11.63 -30.82 -14.72
N ARG A 61 -11.10 -30.03 -13.78
CA ARG A 61 -10.45 -28.75 -14.10
C ARG A 61 -9.23 -28.95 -14.99
N HIS A 62 -8.40 -29.92 -14.66
CA HIS A 62 -7.18 -30.21 -15.39
C HIS A 62 -7.47 -30.74 -16.80
N ALA A 63 -8.44 -31.63 -16.95
CA ALA A 63 -8.90 -32.13 -18.25
C ALA A 63 -9.43 -30.98 -19.13
N ASN A 64 -10.23 -30.06 -18.55
CA ASN A 64 -10.74 -28.89 -19.29
C ASN A 64 -9.62 -27.90 -19.68
N GLU A 65 -8.53 -27.82 -18.93
CA GLU A 65 -7.41 -26.93 -19.20
C GLU A 65 -6.47 -27.44 -20.29
N ILE A 66 -6.23 -28.75 -20.30
CA ILE A 66 -5.37 -29.42 -21.29
C ILE A 66 -6.14 -29.73 -22.59
N GLY A 67 -7.47 -29.90 -22.48
CA GLY A 67 -8.32 -30.28 -23.61
C GLY A 67 -8.30 -31.76 -23.89
N GLU A 68 -7.66 -32.59 -23.08
CA GLU A 68 -7.58 -34.05 -23.21
C GLU A 68 -7.91 -34.71 -21.87
N ASP A 69 -8.58 -35.86 -21.93
CA ASP A 69 -8.87 -36.64 -20.71
C ASP A 69 -7.69 -37.54 -20.36
N PHE A 70 -6.77 -37.02 -19.52
CA PHE A 70 -5.59 -37.78 -19.10
C PHE A 70 -5.94 -38.99 -18.24
N MET A 71 -7.15 -39.07 -17.66
CA MET A 71 -7.60 -40.24 -16.90
C MET A 71 -7.85 -41.44 -17.76
N GLU A 72 -8.33 -41.24 -19.00
CA GLU A 72 -8.51 -42.31 -19.97
C GLU A 72 -7.16 -42.95 -20.33
N PHE A 73 -6.09 -42.14 -20.38
CA PHE A 73 -4.73 -42.60 -20.68
C PHE A 73 -4.04 -43.31 -19.49
N LEU A 74 -4.20 -42.79 -18.26
CA LEU A 74 -3.53 -43.31 -17.07
C LEU A 74 -4.29 -44.44 -16.38
N GLY A 75 -5.59 -44.56 -16.59
CA GLY A 75 -6.45 -45.57 -15.95
C GLY A 75 -6.77 -45.30 -14.48
N TYR A 76 -6.24 -44.23 -13.87
CA TYR A 76 -6.51 -43.82 -12.50
C TYR A 76 -6.31 -42.30 -12.36
N ASN A 77 -6.89 -41.73 -11.27
CA ASN A 77 -6.71 -40.31 -10.96
C ASN A 77 -5.48 -40.09 -10.07
N PRO A 78 -4.37 -39.51 -10.59
CA PRO A 78 -3.17 -39.27 -9.80
C PRO A 78 -3.25 -38.01 -8.92
N LEU A 79 -4.33 -37.22 -9.02
CA LEU A 79 -4.45 -35.98 -8.30
C LEU A 79 -4.91 -36.20 -6.85
N LEU A 80 -4.41 -35.36 -5.96
CA LEU A 80 -4.73 -35.38 -4.53
C LEU A 80 -5.81 -34.33 -4.19
N ASN A 81 -6.50 -34.55 -3.09
CA ASN A 81 -7.34 -33.52 -2.50
C ASN A 81 -6.46 -32.32 -2.10
N SER A 82 -6.93 -31.12 -2.38
CA SER A 82 -6.14 -29.93 -2.12
C SER A 82 -6.94 -28.79 -1.51
N ILE A 83 -6.24 -27.89 -0.85
CA ILE A 83 -6.80 -26.63 -0.30
C ILE A 83 -6.10 -25.47 -0.98
N ASP A 84 -6.85 -24.66 -1.69
CA ASP A 84 -6.38 -23.42 -2.29
C ASP A 84 -6.55 -22.26 -1.32
N VAL A 85 -5.45 -21.66 -0.90
CA VAL A 85 -5.43 -20.53 0.02
C VAL A 85 -5.14 -19.25 -0.73
N TYR A 86 -6.03 -18.27 -0.56
CA TYR A 86 -5.93 -16.94 -1.15
C TYR A 86 -5.61 -15.94 -0.04
N PHE A 87 -4.53 -15.22 -0.16
CA PHE A 87 -4.12 -14.22 0.83
C PHE A 87 -4.65 -12.82 0.49
N LYS A 88 -4.81 -11.99 1.52
CA LYS A 88 -5.01 -10.56 1.34
C LYS A 88 -3.69 -9.91 0.94
N ALA A 89 -3.70 -9.00 -0.03
CA ALA A 89 -2.50 -8.34 -0.55
C ALA A 89 -1.66 -7.66 0.55
N ALA A 90 -2.29 -7.09 1.57
CA ALA A 90 -1.61 -6.45 2.69
C ALA A 90 -0.75 -7.40 3.55
N PHE A 91 -1.01 -8.71 3.49
CA PHE A 91 -0.29 -9.74 4.25
C PHE A 91 0.56 -10.64 3.38
N LEU A 92 0.64 -10.38 2.07
CA LEU A 92 1.43 -11.17 1.13
C LEU A 92 2.92 -10.81 1.27
N ASN A 93 3.58 -11.42 2.26
CA ASN A 93 5.01 -11.27 2.52
C ASN A 93 5.68 -12.64 2.38
N PRO A 94 6.81 -12.76 1.62
CA PRO A 94 7.54 -14.02 1.44
C PRO A 94 7.87 -14.73 2.75
N ALA A 95 8.32 -13.98 3.77
CA ALA A 95 8.64 -14.51 5.08
C ALA A 95 7.43 -15.14 5.79
N MET A 96 6.26 -14.49 5.68
CA MET A 96 5.01 -14.99 6.27
C MET A 96 4.52 -16.24 5.55
N VAL A 97 4.51 -16.22 4.21
CA VAL A 97 4.08 -17.39 3.40
C VAL A 97 4.99 -18.58 3.65
N SER A 98 6.32 -18.35 3.70
CA SER A 98 7.31 -19.40 4.00
C SER A 98 7.14 -19.98 5.41
N LYS A 99 6.87 -19.12 6.42
CA LYS A 99 6.59 -19.60 7.79
C LYS A 99 5.31 -20.42 7.82
N LEU A 100 4.24 -19.91 7.24
CA LEU A 100 2.95 -20.60 7.20
C LEU A 100 3.05 -21.95 6.45
N SER A 101 3.80 -21.97 5.33
CA SER A 101 4.08 -23.22 4.59
C SER A 101 4.79 -24.25 5.45
N LYS A 102 5.79 -23.85 6.25
CA LYS A 102 6.49 -24.74 7.17
C LYS A 102 5.58 -25.24 8.28
N ASP A 103 4.81 -24.34 8.90
CA ASP A 103 3.90 -24.69 9.99
C ASP A 103 2.83 -25.68 9.51
N ILE A 104 2.30 -25.50 8.30
CA ILE A 104 1.30 -26.40 7.69
C ILE A 104 1.95 -27.72 7.26
N GLY A 105 3.15 -27.68 6.71
CA GLY A 105 3.89 -28.89 6.31
C GLY A 105 4.28 -29.81 7.48
N MET A 106 4.14 -29.38 8.74
CA MET A 106 4.34 -30.21 9.91
C MET A 106 3.16 -31.15 10.22
N TYR A 107 2.00 -30.91 9.62
CA TYR A 107 0.85 -31.81 9.83
C TYR A 107 1.05 -33.12 9.06
N SER A 108 0.86 -34.25 9.75
CA SER A 108 1.06 -35.60 9.18
C SER A 108 0.10 -35.95 8.02
N TYR A 109 -0.98 -35.21 7.88
CA TYR A 109 -1.98 -35.38 6.82
C TYR A 109 -1.78 -34.43 5.64
N VAL A 110 -0.71 -33.63 5.64
CA VAL A 110 -0.32 -32.75 4.54
C VAL A 110 0.88 -33.37 3.81
N ASN A 111 0.70 -33.71 2.54
CA ASN A 111 1.75 -34.26 1.71
C ASN A 111 2.73 -33.16 1.28
N GLU A 112 2.19 -32.08 0.69
CA GLU A 112 3.00 -30.99 0.16
C GLU A 112 2.29 -29.66 0.25
N VAL A 113 3.07 -28.59 0.42
CA VAL A 113 2.60 -27.20 0.38
C VAL A 113 3.32 -26.48 -0.75
N VAL A 114 2.60 -26.21 -1.83
CA VAL A 114 3.14 -25.59 -3.03
C VAL A 114 2.80 -24.11 -3.07
N TYR A 115 3.81 -23.28 -3.26
CA TYR A 115 3.68 -21.85 -3.55
C TYR A 115 4.84 -21.36 -4.40
N ASP A 116 4.61 -20.35 -5.21
CA ASP A 116 5.63 -19.80 -6.10
C ASP A 116 6.56 -18.83 -5.34
N LYS A 117 7.59 -19.39 -4.72
CA LYS A 117 8.58 -18.61 -3.98
C LYS A 117 9.32 -17.58 -4.85
N PRO A 118 9.86 -17.92 -6.04
CA PRO A 118 10.53 -16.95 -6.90
C PRO A 118 9.66 -15.76 -7.25
N LEU A 119 8.38 -15.98 -7.52
CA LEU A 119 7.46 -14.92 -7.86
C LEU A 119 7.16 -14.02 -6.64
N LEU A 120 7.01 -14.60 -5.45
CA LEU A 120 6.84 -13.83 -4.21
C LEU A 120 8.05 -12.95 -3.92
N ASP A 121 9.27 -13.48 -4.08
CA ASP A 121 10.51 -12.74 -3.85
C ASP A 121 10.65 -11.57 -4.84
N LEU A 122 10.34 -11.80 -6.13
CA LEU A 122 10.33 -10.75 -7.16
C LEU A 122 9.29 -9.65 -6.87
N LEU A 123 8.12 -10.03 -6.40
CA LEU A 123 7.07 -9.06 -6.03
C LEU A 123 7.52 -8.21 -4.84
N ASP A 124 8.08 -8.81 -3.80
CA ASP A 124 8.56 -8.08 -2.61
C ASP A 124 9.70 -7.12 -2.97
N GLU A 125 10.64 -7.57 -3.80
CA GLU A 125 11.75 -6.73 -4.29
C GLU A 125 11.24 -5.54 -5.11
N ASN A 126 10.31 -5.77 -6.03
CA ASN A 126 9.73 -4.70 -6.84
C ASN A 126 8.92 -3.71 -6.00
N ILE A 127 8.13 -4.18 -5.04
CA ILE A 127 7.39 -3.32 -4.11
C ILE A 127 8.36 -2.46 -3.30
N LYS A 128 9.44 -3.03 -2.77
CA LYS A 128 10.48 -2.29 -2.04
C LYS A 128 11.15 -1.22 -2.91
N LYS A 129 11.51 -1.56 -4.15
CA LYS A 129 12.08 -0.61 -5.11
C LYS A 129 11.12 0.55 -5.41
N ILE A 130 9.85 0.24 -5.71
CA ILE A 130 8.83 1.26 -5.97
C ILE A 130 8.65 2.16 -4.74
N THR A 131 8.51 1.56 -3.56
CA THR A 131 8.35 2.30 -2.30
C THR A 131 9.54 3.21 -2.03
N PHE A 132 10.77 2.74 -2.25
CA PHE A 132 11.98 3.53 -2.09
C PHE A 132 11.98 4.75 -3.03
N TRP A 133 11.72 4.56 -4.33
CA TRP A 133 11.69 5.66 -5.28
C TRP A 133 10.55 6.65 -5.01
N MET A 134 9.38 6.17 -4.57
CA MET A 134 8.28 7.04 -4.15
C MET A 134 8.67 7.87 -2.93
N LEU A 135 9.39 7.30 -1.97
CA LEU A 135 9.87 8.01 -0.77
C LEU A 135 10.91 9.07 -1.14
N VAL A 136 11.83 8.77 -2.04
CA VAL A 136 12.81 9.74 -2.57
C VAL A 136 12.10 10.89 -3.28
N ALA A 137 11.17 10.59 -4.19
CA ALA A 137 10.40 11.62 -4.89
C ALA A 137 9.60 12.50 -3.92
N SER A 138 8.96 11.88 -2.92
CA SER A 138 8.25 12.61 -1.86
C SER A 138 9.17 13.55 -1.08
N GLY A 139 10.39 13.09 -0.74
CA GLY A 139 11.41 13.92 -0.09
C GLY A 139 11.80 15.13 -0.92
N VAL A 140 11.98 14.96 -2.24
CA VAL A 140 12.25 16.06 -3.15
C VAL A 140 11.10 17.06 -3.20
N PHE A 141 9.84 16.60 -3.28
CA PHE A 141 8.68 17.49 -3.26
C PHE A 141 8.55 18.27 -1.95
N ILE A 142 8.82 17.63 -0.82
CA ILE A 142 8.84 18.31 0.49
C ILE A 142 9.92 19.41 0.50
N LEU A 143 11.11 19.12 0.01
CA LEU A 143 12.19 20.10 -0.08
C LEU A 143 11.80 21.31 -0.94
N VAL A 144 11.23 21.07 -2.12
CA VAL A 144 10.73 22.14 -3.00
C VAL A 144 9.65 22.95 -2.29
N ALA A 145 8.69 22.31 -1.62
CA ALA A 145 7.65 23.00 -0.88
C ALA A 145 8.22 23.91 0.23
N VAL A 146 9.20 23.42 1.00
CA VAL A 146 9.88 24.20 2.04
C VAL A 146 10.61 25.41 1.45
N LEU A 147 11.29 25.24 0.32
CA LEU A 147 11.97 26.34 -0.39
C LEU A 147 10.98 27.40 -0.87
N LEU A 148 9.84 26.98 -1.46
CA LEU A 148 8.79 27.88 -1.91
C LEU A 148 8.15 28.66 -0.75
N ILE A 149 7.84 27.98 0.35
CA ILE A 149 7.29 28.62 1.58
C ILE A 149 8.30 29.65 2.08
N ASN A 150 9.58 29.30 2.19
CA ASN A 150 10.63 30.20 2.66
C ASN A 150 10.77 31.44 1.76
N SER A 151 10.74 31.26 0.43
CA SER A 151 10.78 32.36 -0.54
C SER A 151 9.56 33.27 -0.43
N SER A 152 8.35 32.69 -0.31
CA SER A 152 7.09 33.42 -0.13
C SER A 152 7.08 34.25 1.15
N ILE A 153 7.57 33.69 2.25
CA ILE A 153 7.70 34.41 3.54
C ILE A 153 8.67 35.59 3.42
N ARG A 154 9.81 35.38 2.76
CA ARG A 154 10.79 36.45 2.51
C ARG A 154 10.13 37.62 1.80
N LEU A 155 9.42 37.35 0.70
CA LEU A 155 8.73 38.37 -0.09
C LEU A 155 7.65 39.08 0.74
N SER A 156 6.87 38.34 1.49
CA SER A 156 5.81 38.88 2.37
C SER A 156 6.37 39.80 3.46
N ILE A 157 7.47 39.42 4.10
CA ILE A 157 8.16 40.26 5.11
C ILE A 157 8.76 41.50 4.48
N TYR A 158 9.34 41.39 3.27
CA TYR A 158 9.87 42.54 2.55
C TYR A 158 8.78 43.54 2.17
N SER A 159 7.66 43.07 1.67
CA SER A 159 6.50 43.91 1.33
C SER A 159 5.91 44.64 2.55
N LYS A 160 5.90 44.00 3.71
CA LYS A 160 5.34 44.56 4.96
C LYS A 160 6.40 45.18 5.90
N ARG A 161 7.62 45.46 5.37
CA ARG A 161 8.76 45.92 6.17
C ARG A 161 8.51 47.20 6.99
N LEU A 162 7.76 48.17 6.44
CA LEU A 162 7.45 49.43 7.12
C LEU A 162 6.51 49.17 8.31
N ILE A 163 5.47 48.39 8.12
CA ILE A 163 4.50 48.04 9.15
C ILE A 163 5.20 47.28 10.29
N ILE A 164 6.09 46.33 9.95
CA ILE A 164 6.86 45.58 10.94
C ILE A 164 7.75 46.52 11.74
N LYS A 165 8.44 47.48 11.08
CA LYS A 165 9.29 48.47 11.76
C LYS A 165 8.50 49.36 12.72
N THR A 166 7.33 49.84 12.29
CA THR A 166 6.43 50.64 13.16
C THR A 166 5.97 49.84 14.37
N MET A 167 5.58 48.60 14.18
CA MET A 167 5.20 47.70 15.29
C MET A 167 6.35 47.47 16.26
N GLN A 168 7.58 47.33 15.78
CA GLN A 168 8.78 47.19 16.64
C GLN A 168 9.07 48.45 17.42
N LEU A 169 8.90 49.62 16.84
CA LEU A 169 9.09 50.93 17.52
C LEU A 169 8.09 51.13 18.64
N VAL A 170 6.87 50.65 18.53
CA VAL A 170 5.83 50.69 19.57
C VAL A 170 6.01 49.56 20.60
N GLY A 171 7.05 48.72 20.45
CA GLY A 171 7.40 47.66 21.42
C GLY A 171 6.67 46.32 21.19
N ALA A 172 6.13 46.08 20.02
CA ALA A 172 5.49 44.81 19.72
C ALA A 172 6.47 43.62 19.78
N THR A 173 6.07 42.55 20.44
CA THR A 173 6.89 41.34 20.57
C THR A 173 7.07 40.61 19.27
N LYS A 174 8.21 39.92 19.07
CA LYS A 174 8.47 39.10 17.85
C LYS A 174 7.37 38.05 17.63
N ARG A 175 6.74 37.53 18.68
CA ARG A 175 5.62 36.58 18.62
C ARG A 175 4.36 37.21 18.04
N PHE A 176 4.07 38.43 18.41
CA PHE A 176 2.92 39.18 17.87
C PHE A 176 3.07 39.47 16.38
N ILE A 177 4.26 39.91 15.96
CA ILE A 177 4.56 40.19 14.54
C ILE A 177 4.49 38.94 13.68
N ARG A 178 4.88 37.77 14.21
CA ARG A 178 4.89 36.50 13.48
C ARG A 178 3.51 35.86 13.30
N ARG A 179 2.59 36.09 14.21
CA ARG A 179 1.27 35.45 14.22
C ARG A 179 0.49 35.59 12.90
N PRO A 180 0.36 36.76 12.27
CA PRO A 180 -0.37 36.90 11.01
C PRO A 180 0.27 36.13 9.86
N PHE A 181 1.59 36.02 9.82
CA PHE A 181 2.27 35.22 8.78
C PHE A 181 1.94 33.74 8.92
N ILE A 182 2.00 33.20 10.15
CA ILE A 182 1.66 31.79 10.44
C ILE A 182 0.20 31.53 10.04
N GLN A 183 -0.72 32.40 10.43
CA GLN A 183 -2.15 32.22 10.12
C GLN A 183 -2.42 32.23 8.61
N THR A 184 -1.81 33.13 7.86
CA THR A 184 -1.99 33.20 6.40
C THR A 184 -1.45 31.94 5.72
N HIS A 185 -0.23 31.50 6.07
CA HIS A 185 0.35 30.30 5.46
C HIS A 185 -0.37 29.01 5.89
N LEU A 186 -0.89 28.96 7.11
CA LEU A 186 -1.69 27.84 7.59
C LEU A 186 -3.01 27.73 6.83
N LEU A 187 -3.70 28.88 6.59
CA LEU A 187 -4.90 28.91 5.80
C LEU A 187 -4.66 28.41 4.35
N MET A 188 -3.57 28.88 3.73
CA MET A 188 -3.19 28.42 2.39
C MET A 188 -2.85 26.93 2.36
N SER A 189 -2.23 26.41 3.42
CA SER A 189 -1.97 24.98 3.57
C SER A 189 -3.26 24.17 3.70
N CYS A 190 -4.26 24.64 4.43
CA CYS A 190 -5.57 23.99 4.50
C CYS A 190 -6.23 23.90 3.11
N ILE A 191 -6.21 24.97 2.34
CA ILE A 191 -6.77 24.98 0.99
C ILE A 191 -6.01 24.01 0.09
N GLY A 192 -4.67 24.02 0.12
CA GLY A 192 -3.85 23.07 -0.61
C GLY A 192 -4.09 21.61 -0.22
N ALA A 193 -4.25 21.36 1.07
CA ALA A 193 -4.56 20.00 1.57
C ALA A 193 -5.93 19.50 1.07
N VAL A 194 -6.94 20.37 1.06
CA VAL A 194 -8.28 20.01 0.53
C VAL A 194 -8.21 19.67 -0.96
N ILE A 195 -7.47 20.46 -1.75
CA ILE A 195 -7.27 20.21 -3.18
C ILE A 195 -6.51 18.87 -3.38
N ALA A 196 -5.46 18.62 -2.61
CA ALA A 196 -4.69 17.38 -2.68
C ALA A 196 -5.55 16.16 -2.31
N MET A 197 -6.36 16.26 -1.25
CA MET A 197 -7.30 15.21 -0.86
C MET A 197 -8.35 14.95 -1.94
N GLY A 198 -8.88 16.01 -2.56
CA GLY A 198 -9.79 15.89 -3.70
C GLY A 198 -9.17 15.15 -4.87
N GLY A 199 -7.94 15.50 -5.26
CA GLY A 199 -7.19 14.79 -6.29
C GLY A 199 -6.97 13.32 -5.97
N MET A 200 -6.58 13.02 -4.72
CA MET A 200 -6.39 11.64 -4.27
C MET A 200 -7.70 10.84 -4.27
N ALA A 201 -8.81 11.45 -3.86
CA ALA A 201 -10.13 10.83 -3.91
C ALA A 201 -10.55 10.45 -5.33
N VAL A 202 -10.29 11.32 -6.31
CA VAL A 202 -10.55 11.04 -7.74
C VAL A 202 -9.71 9.85 -8.21
N VAL A 203 -8.42 9.80 -7.88
CA VAL A 203 -7.53 8.68 -8.25
C VAL A 203 -8.03 7.37 -7.64
N ILE A 204 -8.39 7.35 -6.35
CA ILE A 204 -8.93 6.16 -5.67
C ILE A 204 -10.23 5.70 -6.34
N PHE A 205 -11.11 6.63 -6.68
CA PHE A 205 -12.38 6.33 -7.34
C PHE A 205 -12.17 5.71 -8.74
N GLU A 206 -11.29 6.28 -9.55
CA GLU A 206 -10.94 5.75 -10.87
C GLU A 206 -10.26 4.37 -10.78
N MET A 207 -9.37 4.18 -9.80
CA MET A 207 -8.74 2.88 -9.55
C MET A 207 -9.78 1.82 -9.18
N GLN A 208 -10.72 2.15 -8.31
CA GLN A 208 -11.77 1.21 -7.94
C GLN A 208 -12.70 0.86 -9.10
N LYS A 209 -12.98 1.81 -9.99
CA LYS A 209 -13.77 1.57 -11.20
C LYS A 209 -13.08 0.63 -12.17
N LYS A 210 -11.75 0.78 -12.34
CA LYS A 210 -10.94 -0.08 -13.23
C LYS A 210 -10.62 -1.43 -12.61
N PHE A 211 -10.47 -1.49 -11.30
CA PHE A 211 -10.08 -2.69 -10.55
C PHE A 211 -11.03 -2.95 -9.38
N PRO A 212 -12.27 -3.42 -9.65
CA PRO A 212 -13.28 -3.66 -8.59
C PRO A 212 -12.81 -4.69 -7.54
N GLU A 213 -11.88 -5.56 -7.94
CA GLU A 213 -11.34 -6.63 -7.08
C GLU A 213 -10.48 -6.09 -5.91
N LEU A 214 -9.91 -4.88 -6.03
CA LEU A 214 -9.07 -4.28 -4.99
C LEU A 214 -9.86 -3.88 -3.74
N LYS A 215 -11.20 -3.74 -3.86
CA LYS A 215 -12.12 -3.48 -2.73
C LYS A 215 -11.64 -2.36 -1.79
N ILE A 216 -10.93 -1.35 -2.32
CA ILE A 216 -10.28 -0.26 -1.56
C ILE A 216 -11.28 0.49 -0.66
N LEU A 217 -12.52 0.64 -1.14
CA LEU A 217 -13.59 1.36 -0.41
C LEU A 217 -14.45 0.47 0.50
N GLN A 218 -14.18 -0.85 0.57
CA GLN A 218 -14.96 -1.72 1.48
C GLN A 218 -14.66 -1.45 2.96
N ASN A 219 -13.44 -1.01 3.29
CA ASN A 219 -13.07 -0.58 4.63
C ASN A 219 -12.78 0.93 4.60
N PRO A 220 -13.75 1.79 4.87
CA PRO A 220 -13.57 3.26 4.78
C PRO A 220 -12.55 3.81 5.79
N THR A 221 -12.21 3.03 6.81
CA THR A 221 -11.24 3.42 7.85
C THR A 221 -9.81 3.57 7.33
N GLU A 222 -9.36 2.70 6.42
CA GLU A 222 -8.00 2.74 5.88
C GLU A 222 -7.75 3.98 5.02
N PRO A 223 -8.55 4.28 3.98
CA PRO A 223 -8.39 5.52 3.22
C PRO A 223 -8.60 6.77 4.08
N ALA A 224 -9.54 6.76 5.05
CA ALA A 224 -9.75 7.88 5.95
C ALA A 224 -8.50 8.20 6.77
N LEU A 225 -7.79 7.19 7.28
CA LEU A 225 -6.55 7.37 8.03
C LEU A 225 -5.43 7.97 7.16
N VAL A 226 -5.35 7.57 5.88
CA VAL A 226 -4.42 8.18 4.92
C VAL A 226 -4.76 9.64 4.67
N PHE A 227 -6.03 9.99 4.46
CA PHE A 227 -6.48 11.38 4.28
C PHE A 227 -6.12 12.26 5.49
N ILE A 228 -6.38 11.79 6.70
CA ILE A 228 -6.02 12.48 7.94
C ILE A 228 -4.50 12.63 8.02
N GLY A 229 -3.73 11.59 7.72
CA GLY A 229 -2.28 11.62 7.72
C GLY A 229 -1.70 12.67 6.76
N VAL A 230 -2.19 12.72 5.52
CA VAL A 230 -1.78 13.71 4.51
C VAL A 230 -2.10 15.13 4.97
N PHE A 231 -3.30 15.36 5.53
CA PHE A 231 -3.70 16.65 6.05
C PHE A 231 -2.79 17.11 7.20
N LEU A 232 -2.57 16.26 8.19
CA LEU A 232 -1.74 16.57 9.35
C LEU A 232 -0.27 16.80 8.97
N LEU A 233 0.29 15.98 8.07
CA LEU A 233 1.65 16.14 7.56
C LEU A 233 1.81 17.47 6.80
N GLY A 234 0.90 17.82 5.92
CA GLY A 234 0.92 19.09 5.19
C GLY A 234 0.88 20.30 6.13
N MET A 235 0.00 20.23 7.14
CA MET A 235 -0.11 21.28 8.16
C MET A 235 1.16 21.41 9.01
N LEU A 236 1.74 20.30 9.42
CA LEU A 236 2.96 20.24 10.22
C LEU A 236 4.17 20.80 9.47
N ILE A 237 4.36 20.38 8.20
CA ILE A 237 5.45 20.89 7.33
C ILE A 237 5.30 22.40 7.16
N THR A 238 4.11 22.90 6.85
CA THR A 238 3.86 24.33 6.68
C THR A 238 4.10 25.12 7.96
N LEU A 239 3.63 24.61 9.09
CA LEU A 239 3.79 25.27 10.39
C LEU A 239 5.27 25.37 10.79
N LEU A 240 6.00 24.27 10.69
CA LEU A 240 7.44 24.25 11.00
C LEU A 240 8.22 25.15 10.03
N SER A 241 8.00 25.03 8.74
CA SER A 241 8.68 25.83 7.72
C SER A 241 8.43 27.33 7.92
N THR A 242 7.16 27.73 8.14
CA THR A 242 6.77 29.12 8.38
C THR A 242 7.37 29.64 9.69
N PHE A 243 7.37 28.83 10.73
CA PHE A 243 7.95 29.20 12.02
C PHE A 243 9.44 29.50 11.90
N PHE A 244 10.22 28.57 11.35
CA PHE A 244 11.67 28.72 11.20
C PHE A 244 12.04 29.86 10.24
N ALA A 245 11.37 29.96 9.10
CA ALA A 245 11.61 31.03 8.15
C ALA A 245 11.36 32.40 8.77
N THR A 246 10.21 32.60 9.42
CA THR A 246 9.86 33.88 10.05
C THR A 246 10.82 34.23 11.19
N GLN A 247 11.20 33.23 12.00
CA GLN A 247 12.15 33.44 13.09
C GLN A 247 13.53 33.89 12.58
N ARG A 248 14.03 33.22 11.55
CA ARG A 248 15.31 33.57 10.93
C ARG A 248 15.33 35.00 10.40
N TYR A 249 14.29 35.41 9.67
CA TYR A 249 14.21 36.74 9.09
C TYR A 249 14.02 37.85 10.12
N LEU A 250 13.25 37.62 11.18
CA LEU A 250 13.10 38.59 12.26
C LEU A 250 14.37 38.76 13.09
N ASN A 251 15.16 37.72 13.29
CA ASN A 251 16.43 37.80 14.05
C ASN A 251 17.53 38.53 13.25
N LEU A 252 17.72 38.19 11.94
CA LEU A 252 18.73 38.85 11.10
C LEU A 252 18.51 40.36 10.99
N LYS A 253 17.30 40.86 11.13
CA LYS A 253 17.00 42.28 11.02
C LYS A 253 17.12 43.04 12.37
N SER A 254 17.14 42.31 13.46
CA SER A 254 17.43 42.86 14.78
C SER A 254 18.91 43.21 14.98
N GLU A 255 19.82 42.50 14.28
CA GLU A 255 21.27 42.74 14.33
C GLU A 255 21.71 43.87 13.39
N ALA A 256 20.91 44.22 12.37
CA ALA A 256 21.23 45.30 11.44
C ALA A 256 20.79 46.71 11.88
N VAL A 257 20.27 46.84 13.13
CA VAL A 257 19.78 48.08 13.71
C VAL A 257 20.61 48.47 14.95
N ASN A 258 21.58 47.67 15.37
CA ASN A 258 22.65 48.03 16.27
C ASN A 258 23.92 48.29 15.41
#